data_90041435f57bb08f3e10b4b221e781cd
#
_entry.id   90041435f57bb08f3e10b4b221e781cd
#
_cell.length_a   1.000
_cell.length_b   1.000
_cell.length_c   1.000
_cell.angle_alpha   90.00
_cell.angle_beta   90.00
_cell.angle_gamma   90.00
#
_symmetry.space_group_name_H-M   'P 1'
#
loop_
_entity.id
_entity.type
_entity.pdbx_description
1 polymer ?
#
loop_
_entity_poly.entity_id
_entity_poly.type
_entity_poly.pdbx_seq_one_letter_code
_entity_poly.pdbx_strand_id
1 'polypeptide(L)'
;MIRLDKFLSEMGLGTRSEVKKLIKTGQIAINGTVAVKPETKVDTDADEVSVNGRIVKYQRYEYYLFNKPSGCVSATCDNVHDTVMDYITDAVHDDLFPVGRLDIDTEGLLLITNDGALSHELLSPSKHVAKTYYARIDGEVTLDDIIRFKEGIDIGEEKPTKPAELVIKKSGSVSEIELTITEGKFHQVKRMFEALGKRVIYLKRISMGPLKLPDDLKTGTYRALTQAETDMLMQIKSGK
;
A
#
# COMPACT_ATOMS: atom_id res chain seq x y z
N MET A 1 -22.88 7.77 12.48
CA MET A 1 -23.11 9.24 12.57
C MET A 1 -21.88 9.95 13.10
N ILE A 2 -21.39 10.97 12.41
CA ILE A 2 -20.26 11.83 12.80
C ILE A 2 -20.71 13.29 12.84
N ARG A 3 -19.92 14.17 13.44
CA ARG A 3 -20.21 15.62 13.42
C ARG A 3 -19.93 16.21 12.04
N LEU A 4 -20.71 17.16 11.61
CA LEU A 4 -20.57 17.83 10.31
C LEU A 4 -19.19 18.51 10.15
N ASP A 5 -18.68 19.18 11.20
CA ASP A 5 -17.36 19.78 11.17
C ASP A 5 -16.23 18.74 11.00
N LYS A 6 -16.42 17.55 11.55
CA LYS A 6 -15.51 16.42 11.38
C LYS A 6 -15.61 15.84 9.95
N PHE A 7 -16.85 15.60 9.46
CA PHE A 7 -17.10 15.13 8.09
C PHE A 7 -16.37 16.01 7.06
N LEU A 8 -16.60 17.32 7.11
CA LEU A 8 -16.04 18.25 6.13
C LEU A 8 -14.51 18.35 6.23
N SER A 9 -13.95 18.30 7.44
CA SER A 9 -12.51 18.33 7.63
C SER A 9 -11.84 17.04 7.13
N GLU A 10 -12.45 15.88 7.37
CA GLU A 10 -11.97 14.60 6.85
C GLU A 10 -12.06 14.52 5.31
N MET A 11 -12.97 15.26 4.70
CA MET A 11 -13.09 15.36 3.24
C MET A 11 -12.20 16.45 2.63
N GLY A 12 -11.17 16.91 3.33
CA GLY A 12 -10.19 17.85 2.80
C GLY A 12 -10.70 19.27 2.54
N LEU A 13 -11.88 19.65 3.07
CA LEU A 13 -12.50 20.97 2.83
C LEU A 13 -11.95 22.07 3.75
N GLY A 14 -10.88 21.77 4.47
CA GLY A 14 -10.16 22.66 5.35
C GLY A 14 -10.04 22.15 6.78
N THR A 15 -9.30 22.88 7.60
CA THR A 15 -9.18 22.63 9.03
C THR A 15 -10.53 22.74 9.72
N ARG A 16 -10.69 22.14 10.90
CA ARG A 16 -11.94 22.26 11.70
C ARG A 16 -12.37 23.71 11.95
N SER A 17 -11.42 24.65 12.03
CA SER A 17 -11.74 26.06 12.20
C SER A 17 -12.29 26.71 10.92
N GLU A 18 -11.74 26.34 9.78
CA GLU A 18 -12.18 26.81 8.46
C GLU A 18 -13.55 26.24 8.09
N VAL A 19 -13.76 24.94 8.26
CA VAL A 19 -15.08 24.34 7.98
C VAL A 19 -16.18 24.87 8.88
N LYS A 20 -15.90 25.25 10.14
CA LYS A 20 -16.87 25.94 11.01
C LYS A 20 -17.28 27.30 10.45
N LYS A 21 -16.38 28.02 9.79
CA LYS A 21 -16.72 29.29 9.10
C LYS A 21 -17.59 28.98 7.88
N LEU A 22 -17.23 27.99 7.05
CA LEU A 22 -18.01 27.57 5.88
C LEU A 22 -19.45 27.17 6.27
N ILE A 23 -19.64 26.44 7.36
CA ILE A 23 -20.97 26.07 7.85
C ILE A 23 -21.78 27.30 8.21
N LYS A 24 -21.18 28.27 8.92
CA LYS A 24 -21.84 29.50 9.33
C LYS A 24 -22.24 30.43 8.18
N THR A 25 -21.56 30.34 7.03
CA THR A 25 -21.87 31.13 5.83
C THR A 25 -23.02 30.56 5.00
N GLY A 26 -23.61 29.42 5.43
CA GLY A 26 -24.76 28.83 4.73
C GLY A 26 -24.40 28.09 3.44
N GLN A 27 -23.12 27.80 3.22
CA GLN A 27 -22.62 27.10 2.01
C GLN A 27 -22.81 25.59 2.08
N ILE A 28 -23.16 25.06 3.24
CA ILE A 28 -23.29 23.63 3.49
C ILE A 28 -24.76 23.25 3.63
N ALA A 29 -25.19 22.19 2.95
CA ALA A 29 -26.50 21.61 3.14
C ALA A 29 -26.41 20.11 3.45
N ILE A 30 -27.38 19.65 4.24
CA ILE A 30 -27.61 18.22 4.52
C ILE A 30 -29.02 17.92 3.99
N ASN A 31 -29.13 16.95 3.08
CA ASN A 31 -30.40 16.57 2.44
C ASN A 31 -31.16 17.81 1.88
N GLY A 32 -30.41 18.71 1.24
CA GLY A 32 -30.93 19.93 0.66
C GLY A 32 -31.26 21.05 1.66
N THR A 33 -31.15 20.86 2.97
CA THR A 33 -31.38 21.83 4.01
C THR A 33 -30.10 22.47 4.49
N VAL A 34 -29.99 23.79 4.47
CA VAL A 34 -28.82 24.55 4.92
C VAL A 34 -28.49 24.24 6.38
N ALA A 35 -27.29 23.76 6.62
CA ALA A 35 -26.77 23.45 7.94
C ALA A 35 -26.00 24.67 8.49
N VAL A 36 -26.33 25.09 9.73
CA VAL A 36 -25.70 26.25 10.39
C VAL A 36 -24.94 25.87 11.67
N LYS A 37 -25.03 24.61 12.12
CA LYS A 37 -24.42 24.13 13.36
C LYS A 37 -23.33 23.14 13.07
N PRO A 38 -22.06 23.42 13.41
CA PRO A 38 -20.93 22.50 13.18
C PRO A 38 -21.05 21.14 13.87
N GLU A 39 -21.77 21.09 14.99
CA GLU A 39 -22.01 19.87 15.78
C GLU A 39 -23.15 19.00 15.24
N THR A 40 -23.89 19.45 14.21
CA THR A 40 -24.93 18.63 13.57
C THR A 40 -24.39 17.25 13.24
N LYS A 41 -25.13 16.21 13.59
CA LYS A 41 -24.77 14.82 13.31
C LYS A 41 -25.19 14.45 11.89
N VAL A 42 -24.28 13.83 11.16
CA VAL A 42 -24.46 13.34 9.80
C VAL A 42 -24.33 11.83 9.82
N ASP A 43 -25.25 11.15 9.20
CA ASP A 43 -25.13 9.75 8.87
C ASP A 43 -24.38 9.62 7.53
N THR A 44 -23.17 9.06 7.58
CA THR A 44 -22.28 8.96 6.41
C THR A 44 -22.81 8.06 5.30
N ASP A 45 -23.76 7.17 5.63
CA ASP A 45 -24.31 6.18 4.71
C ASP A 45 -25.68 6.59 4.15
N ALA A 46 -26.41 7.49 4.86
CA ALA A 46 -27.79 7.86 4.52
C ALA A 46 -27.94 9.34 4.15
N ASP A 47 -27.14 10.24 4.75
CA ASP A 47 -27.29 11.67 4.52
C ASP A 47 -26.43 12.15 3.32
N GLU A 48 -27.04 12.99 2.48
CA GLU A 48 -26.36 13.69 1.41
C GLU A 48 -25.84 15.04 1.91
N VAL A 49 -24.52 15.19 1.98
CA VAL A 49 -23.88 16.46 2.33
C VAL A 49 -23.44 17.17 1.06
N SER A 50 -23.77 18.45 0.93
CA SER A 50 -23.31 19.26 -0.20
C SER A 50 -22.64 20.54 0.25
N VAL A 51 -21.65 20.99 -0.54
CA VAL A 51 -20.92 22.25 -0.39
C VAL A 51 -21.11 23.08 -1.66
N ASN A 52 -21.69 24.26 -1.54
CA ASN A 52 -22.06 25.11 -2.69
C ASN A 52 -22.85 24.33 -3.77
N GLY A 53 -23.74 23.44 -3.36
CA GLY A 53 -24.56 22.62 -4.25
C GLY A 53 -23.85 21.40 -4.85
N ARG A 54 -22.57 21.16 -4.55
CA ARG A 54 -21.85 19.97 -4.97
C ARG A 54 -21.86 18.92 -3.88
N ILE A 55 -22.29 17.71 -4.20
CA ILE A 55 -22.33 16.59 -3.26
C ILE A 55 -20.91 16.17 -2.90
N VAL A 56 -20.68 16.01 -1.60
CA VAL A 56 -19.44 15.47 -1.01
C VAL A 56 -19.76 14.10 -0.44
N LYS A 57 -19.20 13.06 -1.06
CA LYS A 57 -19.32 11.69 -0.56
C LYS A 57 -18.32 11.47 0.57
N TYR A 58 -18.78 10.88 1.67
CA TYR A 58 -17.89 10.51 2.75
C TYR A 58 -17.03 9.32 2.34
N GLN A 59 -15.74 9.45 2.48
CA GLN A 59 -14.77 8.39 2.25
C GLN A 59 -13.82 8.36 3.44
N ARG A 60 -14.00 7.39 4.32
CA ARG A 60 -13.20 7.27 5.54
C ARG A 60 -11.78 6.87 5.26
N TYR A 61 -11.57 6.00 4.29
CA TYR A 61 -10.27 5.45 3.94
C TYR A 61 -10.01 5.58 2.45
N GLU A 62 -8.78 5.87 2.10
CA GLU A 62 -8.29 5.85 0.73
C GLU A 62 -7.34 4.68 0.55
N TYR A 63 -7.36 4.09 -0.63
CA TYR A 63 -6.51 2.97 -0.99
C TYR A 63 -5.98 3.20 -2.39
N TYR A 64 -4.66 3.32 -2.50
CA TYR A 64 -3.97 3.51 -3.77
C TYR A 64 -3.00 2.38 -4.03
N LEU A 65 -3.07 1.82 -5.23
CA LEU A 65 -2.06 0.93 -5.76
C LEU A 65 -1.00 1.78 -6.46
N PHE A 66 0.19 1.81 -5.90
CA PHE A 66 1.32 2.57 -6.42
C PHE A 66 2.36 1.61 -7.02
N ASN A 67 2.81 1.90 -8.23
CA ASN A 67 3.96 1.24 -8.83
C ASN A 67 5.22 2.05 -8.50
N LYS A 68 5.79 1.76 -7.32
CA LYS A 68 6.94 2.48 -6.77
C LYS A 68 8.12 2.43 -7.74
N PRO A 69 8.74 3.56 -8.09
CA PRO A 69 10.01 3.59 -8.82
C PRO A 69 11.19 3.28 -7.89
N SER A 70 12.33 2.93 -8.46
CA SER A 70 13.62 2.99 -7.77
C SER A 70 13.98 4.45 -7.45
N GLY A 71 14.75 4.68 -6.38
CA GLY A 71 15.31 5.98 -6.00
C GLY A 71 14.52 6.74 -4.93
N CYS A 72 13.30 6.33 -4.57
CA CYS A 72 12.55 6.91 -3.46
C CYS A 72 12.37 5.93 -2.29
N VAL A 73 12.17 6.45 -1.08
CA VAL A 73 12.00 5.66 0.15
C VAL A 73 10.53 5.41 0.45
N SER A 74 10.21 4.25 1.03
CA SER A 74 8.86 3.91 1.52
C SER A 74 8.64 4.52 2.91
N ALA A 75 8.49 5.83 2.97
CA ALA A 75 8.26 6.61 4.20
C ALA A 75 7.24 7.71 3.93
N THR A 76 6.69 8.28 5.00
CA THR A 76 5.79 9.45 4.91
C THR A 76 6.56 10.77 4.84
N CYS A 77 7.78 10.79 5.35
CA CYS A 77 8.72 11.92 5.23
C CYS A 77 10.16 11.39 5.31
N ASP A 78 11.08 12.07 4.66
CA ASP A 78 12.53 11.83 4.75
C ASP A 78 13.27 13.14 4.51
N ASN A 79 14.46 13.32 5.12
CA ASN A 79 15.22 14.56 5.01
C ASN A 79 16.25 14.55 3.87
N VAL A 80 16.45 13.41 3.23
CA VAL A 80 17.55 13.21 2.26
C VAL A 80 17.02 12.72 0.91
N HIS A 81 15.99 11.88 0.93
CA HIS A 81 15.47 11.23 -0.27
C HIS A 81 14.01 11.58 -0.50
N ASP A 82 13.60 11.61 -1.75
CA ASP A 82 12.19 11.63 -2.11
C ASP A 82 11.47 10.43 -1.49
N THR A 83 10.25 10.65 -1.08
CA THR A 83 9.40 9.63 -0.47
C THR A 83 8.35 9.14 -1.46
N VAL A 84 7.72 8.01 -1.17
CA VAL A 84 6.59 7.53 -1.96
C VAL A 84 5.39 8.47 -1.89
N MET A 85 5.31 9.33 -0.87
CA MET A 85 4.22 10.30 -0.71
C MET A 85 4.32 11.48 -1.66
N ASP A 86 5.52 11.83 -2.12
CA ASP A 86 5.73 12.92 -3.09
C ASP A 86 5.09 12.64 -4.46
N TYR A 87 4.76 11.37 -4.72
CA TYR A 87 4.06 10.93 -5.94
C TYR A 87 2.53 10.98 -5.82
N ILE A 88 1.97 11.04 -4.59
CA ILE A 88 0.53 10.98 -4.35
C ILE A 88 -0.03 12.41 -4.24
N THR A 89 -0.57 12.93 -5.33
CA THR A 89 -0.95 14.35 -5.43
C THR A 89 -2.45 14.63 -5.30
N ASP A 90 -3.31 13.63 -5.52
CA ASP A 90 -4.77 13.81 -5.61
C ASP A 90 -5.51 13.23 -4.39
N ALA A 91 -4.78 12.95 -3.30
CA ALA A 91 -5.37 12.41 -2.07
C ALA A 91 -6.25 13.46 -1.38
N VAL A 92 -7.36 12.98 -0.82
CA VAL A 92 -8.25 13.80 0.02
C VAL A 92 -7.71 13.86 1.45
N HIS A 93 -7.12 12.75 1.92
CA HIS A 93 -6.58 12.63 3.27
C HIS A 93 -5.07 12.93 3.29
N ASP A 94 -4.64 13.65 4.32
CA ASP A 94 -3.23 14.02 4.56
C ASP A 94 -2.49 13.00 5.46
N ASP A 95 -3.20 12.02 6.00
CA ASP A 95 -2.70 10.98 6.91
C ASP A 95 -2.37 9.64 6.21
N LEU A 96 -2.17 9.66 4.89
CA LEU A 96 -1.79 8.49 4.11
C LEU A 96 -0.38 8.00 4.47
N PHE A 97 -0.19 6.69 4.38
CA PHE A 97 1.12 6.05 4.58
C PHE A 97 1.27 4.76 3.74
N PRO A 98 2.51 4.35 3.43
CA PRO A 98 2.77 3.12 2.73
C PRO A 98 2.55 1.89 3.63
N VAL A 99 1.88 0.85 3.10
CA VAL A 99 1.69 -0.43 3.77
C VAL A 99 2.93 -1.31 3.58
N GLY A 100 3.78 -1.30 4.59
CA GLY A 100 5.09 -1.92 4.55
C GLY A 100 6.10 -1.09 3.76
N ARG A 101 7.25 -1.71 3.52
CA ARG A 101 8.38 -1.02 2.90
C ARG A 101 8.94 -1.83 1.74
N LEU A 102 9.33 -1.14 0.70
CA LEU A 102 10.26 -1.60 -0.33
C LEU A 102 11.56 -0.81 -0.17
N ASP A 103 12.68 -1.44 -0.45
CA ASP A 103 13.98 -0.78 -0.41
C ASP A 103 14.02 0.37 -1.43
N ILE A 104 14.97 1.29 -1.29
CA ILE A 104 15.10 2.45 -2.18
C ILE A 104 15.27 2.05 -3.65
N ASP A 105 15.99 0.97 -3.92
CA ASP A 105 16.25 0.41 -5.25
C ASP A 105 15.24 -0.66 -5.70
N THR A 106 14.27 -1.02 -4.85
CA THR A 106 13.23 -2.00 -5.18
C THR A 106 12.00 -1.30 -5.74
N GLU A 107 11.51 -1.79 -6.86
CA GLU A 107 10.34 -1.27 -7.56
C GLU A 107 9.06 -2.05 -7.27
N GLY A 108 7.94 -1.55 -7.80
CA GLY A 108 6.70 -2.29 -7.96
C GLY A 108 5.62 -1.98 -6.95
N LEU A 109 4.73 -2.93 -6.74
CA LEU A 109 3.48 -2.76 -6.02
C LEU A 109 3.72 -2.32 -4.58
N LEU A 110 3.19 -1.15 -4.23
CA LEU A 110 3.10 -0.64 -2.87
C LEU A 110 1.67 -0.13 -2.64
N LEU A 111 1.02 -0.62 -1.61
CA LEU A 111 -0.28 -0.10 -1.18
C LEU A 111 -0.06 1.15 -0.32
N ILE A 112 -0.79 2.22 -0.63
CA ILE A 112 -0.82 3.47 0.13
C ILE A 112 -2.24 3.64 0.69
N THR A 113 -2.39 3.93 1.97
CA THR A 113 -3.70 4.07 2.63
C THR A 113 -3.57 4.80 3.96
N ASN A 114 -4.70 5.25 4.52
CA ASN A 114 -4.82 5.69 5.92
C ASN A 114 -5.54 4.66 6.82
N ASP A 115 -5.78 3.43 6.33
CA ASP A 115 -6.37 2.34 7.11
C ASP A 115 -5.31 1.55 7.89
N GLY A 116 -4.97 2.03 9.10
CA GLY A 116 -3.98 1.37 9.95
C GLY A 116 -4.37 -0.06 10.37
N ALA A 117 -5.66 -0.35 10.51
CA ALA A 117 -6.12 -1.69 10.87
C ALA A 117 -5.86 -2.70 9.73
N LEU A 118 -6.17 -2.31 8.48
CA LEU A 118 -5.85 -3.13 7.31
C LEU A 118 -4.33 -3.31 7.15
N SER A 119 -3.57 -2.24 7.33
CA SER A 119 -2.10 -2.30 7.26
C SER A 119 -1.53 -3.32 8.26
N HIS A 120 -2.01 -3.32 9.49
CA HIS A 120 -1.61 -4.29 10.50
C HIS A 120 -1.91 -5.74 10.07
N GLU A 121 -3.10 -6.01 9.53
CA GLU A 121 -3.46 -7.35 9.03
C GLU A 121 -2.56 -7.81 7.87
N LEU A 122 -2.23 -6.91 6.94
CA LEU A 122 -1.39 -7.23 5.78
C LEU A 122 0.09 -7.43 6.14
N LEU A 123 0.57 -6.79 7.19
CA LEU A 123 1.98 -6.82 7.59
C LEU A 123 2.28 -7.82 8.71
N SER A 124 1.25 -8.24 9.45
CA SER A 124 1.42 -9.17 10.57
C SER A 124 2.06 -10.50 10.13
N PRO A 125 3.17 -10.91 10.74
CA PRO A 125 3.83 -12.18 10.41
C PRO A 125 2.94 -13.42 10.61
N SER A 126 1.93 -13.33 11.49
CA SER A 126 0.98 -14.41 11.76
C SER A 126 -0.05 -14.63 10.65
N LYS A 127 -0.28 -13.61 9.81
CA LYS A 127 -1.26 -13.68 8.70
C LYS A 127 -0.66 -14.28 7.42
N HIS A 128 0.66 -14.46 7.36
CA HIS A 128 1.35 -15.09 6.22
C HIS A 128 0.98 -14.51 4.86
N VAL A 129 0.69 -13.21 4.78
CA VAL A 129 0.32 -12.55 3.53
C VAL A 129 1.44 -12.68 2.51
N ALA A 130 1.18 -13.41 1.44
CA ALA A 130 2.15 -13.67 0.39
C ALA A 130 2.56 -12.38 -0.35
N LYS A 131 3.82 -12.30 -0.71
CA LYS A 131 4.41 -11.22 -1.51
C LYS A 131 5.25 -11.86 -2.59
N THR A 132 4.91 -11.62 -3.85
CA THR A 132 5.67 -12.17 -4.98
C THR A 132 6.50 -11.09 -5.63
N TYR A 133 7.74 -11.44 -5.87
CA TYR A 133 8.74 -10.57 -6.50
C TYR A 133 9.21 -11.20 -7.80
N TYR A 134 9.27 -10.41 -8.86
CA TYR A 134 10.11 -10.68 -10.02
C TYR A 134 11.52 -10.17 -9.73
N ALA A 135 12.53 -10.97 -10.04
CA ALA A 135 13.92 -10.56 -9.87
C ALA A 135 14.80 -11.02 -11.04
N ARG A 136 15.86 -10.23 -11.27
CA ARG A 136 17.00 -10.64 -12.08
C ARG A 136 18.17 -10.90 -11.17
N ILE A 137 18.79 -12.05 -11.36
CA ILE A 137 19.84 -12.58 -10.50
C ILE A 137 21.14 -12.69 -11.32
N ASP A 138 22.20 -12.06 -10.86
CA ASP A 138 23.55 -12.27 -11.35
C ASP A 138 24.04 -13.62 -10.81
N GLY A 139 24.04 -14.61 -11.68
CA GLY A 139 24.32 -16.01 -11.39
C GLY A 139 23.24 -16.96 -11.91
N GLU A 140 23.64 -18.20 -12.13
CA GLU A 140 22.77 -19.29 -12.57
C GLU A 140 21.88 -19.75 -11.39
N VAL A 141 20.57 -19.66 -11.54
CA VAL A 141 19.58 -20.21 -10.59
C VAL A 141 19.17 -21.60 -11.06
N THR A 142 19.28 -22.58 -10.17
CA THR A 142 19.14 -24.02 -10.47
C THR A 142 17.97 -24.65 -9.71
N LEU A 143 17.68 -25.91 -10.02
CA LEU A 143 16.67 -26.69 -9.28
C LEU A 143 17.06 -26.90 -7.80
N ASP A 144 18.38 -26.98 -7.50
CA ASP A 144 18.86 -27.07 -6.11
C ASP A 144 18.47 -25.81 -5.30
N ASP A 145 18.56 -24.64 -5.92
CA ASP A 145 18.11 -23.40 -5.26
C ASP A 145 16.63 -23.46 -4.90
N ILE A 146 15.77 -24.05 -5.76
CA ILE A 146 14.33 -24.20 -5.45
C ILE A 146 14.13 -25.05 -4.18
N ILE A 147 14.90 -26.13 -4.04
CA ILE A 147 14.83 -26.99 -2.86
C ILE A 147 15.24 -26.22 -1.62
N ARG A 148 16.36 -25.50 -1.67
CA ARG A 148 16.88 -24.70 -0.56
C ARG A 148 15.92 -23.60 -0.14
N PHE A 149 15.28 -22.89 -1.09
CA PHE A 149 14.26 -21.89 -0.78
C PHE A 149 13.02 -22.46 -0.09
N LYS A 150 12.61 -23.70 -0.44
CA LYS A 150 11.52 -24.41 0.23
C LYS A 150 11.84 -24.84 1.66
N GLU A 151 13.11 -25.09 1.97
CA GLU A 151 13.57 -25.44 3.32
C GLU A 151 13.77 -24.19 4.20
N GLY A 152 13.96 -23.02 3.58
CA GLY A 152 14.34 -21.78 4.23
C GLY A 152 15.84 -21.55 4.18
N ILE A 153 16.23 -20.29 4.05
CA ILE A 153 17.63 -19.85 3.87
C ILE A 153 18.12 -19.21 5.16
N ASP A 154 19.27 -19.61 5.63
CA ASP A 154 19.98 -18.90 6.70
C ASP A 154 20.55 -17.58 6.13
N ILE A 155 20.04 -16.48 6.64
CA ILE A 155 20.44 -15.12 6.24
C ILE A 155 21.19 -14.39 7.38
N GLY A 156 21.74 -15.15 8.34
CA GLY A 156 22.48 -14.61 9.48
C GLY A 156 21.59 -13.98 10.55
N GLU A 157 20.37 -14.48 10.73
CA GLU A 157 19.48 -14.12 11.83
C GLU A 157 19.28 -15.31 12.77
N GLU A 158 18.58 -15.09 13.91
CA GLU A 158 18.34 -16.14 14.91
C GLU A 158 17.71 -17.41 14.30
N LYS A 159 16.87 -17.24 13.29
CA LYS A 159 16.20 -18.36 12.59
C LYS A 159 16.29 -18.15 11.08
N PRO A 160 16.43 -19.23 10.31
CA PRO A 160 16.30 -19.17 8.86
C PRO A 160 15.01 -18.47 8.41
N THR A 161 14.95 -18.11 7.15
CA THR A 161 13.70 -17.59 6.55
C THR A 161 12.63 -18.68 6.56
N LYS A 162 11.37 -18.25 6.52
CA LYS A 162 10.27 -19.17 6.24
C LYS A 162 10.44 -19.78 4.85
N PRO A 163 9.86 -20.97 4.59
CA PRO A 163 9.78 -21.55 3.26
C PRO A 163 9.29 -20.55 2.24
N ALA A 164 9.96 -20.50 1.09
CA ALA A 164 9.62 -19.61 -0.01
C ALA A 164 9.43 -20.41 -1.30
N GLU A 165 8.55 -19.92 -2.17
CA GLU A 165 8.31 -20.53 -3.48
C GLU A 165 9.13 -19.79 -4.54
N LEU A 166 10.09 -20.50 -5.15
CA LEU A 166 10.96 -19.98 -6.20
C LEU A 166 10.57 -20.61 -7.54
N VAL A 167 10.26 -19.77 -8.52
CA VAL A 167 9.95 -20.16 -9.90
C VAL A 167 11.02 -19.59 -10.82
N ILE A 168 11.73 -20.46 -11.54
CA ILE A 168 12.75 -20.06 -12.53
C ILE A 168 12.03 -19.78 -13.86
N LYS A 169 12.07 -18.54 -14.34
CA LYS A 169 11.56 -18.14 -15.66
C LYS A 169 12.61 -18.32 -16.74
N LYS A 170 13.88 -18.04 -16.39
CA LYS A 170 15.03 -18.20 -17.25
C LYS A 170 16.26 -18.46 -16.37
N SER A 171 17.08 -19.44 -16.73
CA SER A 171 18.34 -19.72 -16.08
C SER A 171 19.51 -19.40 -17.01
N GLY A 172 20.61 -18.89 -16.45
CA GLY A 172 21.85 -18.54 -17.17
C GLY A 172 22.73 -17.62 -16.34
N SER A 173 23.76 -17.04 -16.96
CA SER A 173 24.65 -16.09 -16.27
C SER A 173 23.89 -14.92 -15.60
N VAL A 174 22.76 -14.53 -16.19
CA VAL A 174 21.72 -13.72 -15.56
C VAL A 174 20.44 -14.51 -15.61
N SER A 175 19.94 -14.90 -14.43
CA SER A 175 18.68 -15.64 -14.31
C SER A 175 17.52 -14.69 -14.04
N GLU A 176 16.31 -15.06 -14.49
CA GLU A 176 15.06 -14.37 -14.19
C GLU A 176 14.16 -15.30 -13.40
N ILE A 177 13.60 -14.78 -12.29
CA ILE A 177 12.81 -15.60 -11.36
C ILE A 177 11.57 -14.86 -10.86
N GLU A 178 10.63 -15.63 -10.34
CA GLU A 178 9.62 -15.16 -9.40
C GLU A 178 9.83 -15.83 -8.05
N LEU A 179 9.80 -15.02 -6.99
CA LEU A 179 9.95 -15.50 -5.61
C LEU A 179 8.78 -15.04 -4.77
N THR A 180 8.07 -15.99 -4.16
CA THR A 180 6.98 -15.71 -3.22
C THR A 180 7.43 -15.99 -1.79
N ILE A 181 7.32 -14.98 -0.93
CA ILE A 181 7.61 -15.05 0.51
C ILE A 181 6.38 -14.66 1.32
N THR A 182 6.28 -15.16 2.56
CA THR A 182 5.16 -14.88 3.49
C THR A 182 5.57 -14.10 4.73
N GLU A 183 6.75 -13.50 4.70
CA GLU A 183 7.31 -12.63 5.74
C GLU A 183 8.00 -11.43 5.09
N GLY A 184 8.71 -10.61 5.85
CA GLY A 184 9.40 -9.44 5.31
C GLY A 184 10.53 -8.98 6.24
N LYS A 185 11.65 -9.70 6.24
CA LYS A 185 12.87 -9.31 6.96
C LYS A 185 13.63 -8.23 6.17
N PHE A 186 14.52 -7.52 6.84
CA PHE A 186 15.34 -6.49 6.21
C PHE A 186 16.16 -7.06 5.04
N HIS A 187 15.99 -6.48 3.85
CA HIS A 187 16.62 -6.90 2.59
C HIS A 187 16.49 -8.41 2.29
N GLN A 188 15.38 -9.04 2.71
CA GLN A 188 15.27 -10.50 2.76
C GLN A 188 15.61 -11.18 1.43
N VAL A 189 15.00 -10.78 0.33
CA VAL A 189 15.21 -11.40 -0.99
C VAL A 189 16.68 -11.30 -1.40
N LYS A 190 17.32 -10.16 -1.20
CA LYS A 190 18.75 -9.95 -1.53
C LYS A 190 19.65 -10.87 -0.71
N ARG A 191 19.44 -10.87 0.61
CA ARG A 191 20.22 -11.70 1.54
C ARG A 191 20.04 -13.20 1.30
N MET A 192 18.83 -13.63 0.89
CA MET A 192 18.59 -15.03 0.54
C MET A 192 19.44 -15.47 -0.66
N PHE A 193 19.55 -14.65 -1.70
CA PHE A 193 20.40 -14.95 -2.84
C PHE A 193 21.89 -14.80 -2.52
N GLU A 194 22.27 -13.81 -1.73
CA GLU A 194 23.66 -13.65 -1.24
C GLU A 194 24.15 -14.86 -0.46
N ALA A 195 23.30 -15.45 0.39
CA ALA A 195 23.61 -16.68 1.11
C ALA A 195 23.86 -17.91 0.19
N LEU A 196 23.40 -17.82 -1.06
CA LEU A 196 23.65 -18.82 -2.11
C LEU A 196 24.77 -18.39 -3.07
N GLY A 197 25.56 -17.37 -2.73
CA GLY A 197 26.62 -16.83 -3.57
C GLY A 197 26.17 -16.15 -4.85
N LYS A 198 24.94 -15.64 -4.89
CA LYS A 198 24.31 -14.97 -6.03
C LYS A 198 23.89 -13.56 -5.65
N ARG A 199 23.70 -12.67 -6.62
CA ARG A 199 23.35 -11.28 -6.37
C ARG A 199 22.08 -10.87 -7.09
N VAL A 200 21.13 -10.25 -6.37
CA VAL A 200 19.97 -9.60 -6.98
C VAL A 200 20.42 -8.31 -7.64
N ILE A 201 20.21 -8.19 -8.95
CA ILE A 201 20.56 -6.99 -9.74
C ILE A 201 19.33 -6.18 -10.16
N TYR A 202 18.13 -6.75 -10.01
CA TYR A 202 16.86 -6.07 -10.18
C TYR A 202 15.81 -6.76 -9.33
N LEU A 203 14.94 -5.99 -8.67
CA LEU A 203 13.89 -6.50 -7.81
C LEU A 203 12.62 -5.66 -7.96
N LYS A 204 11.50 -6.33 -8.26
CA LYS A 204 10.20 -5.70 -8.40
C LYS A 204 9.12 -6.53 -7.72
N ARG A 205 8.38 -5.93 -6.78
CA ARG A 205 7.22 -6.62 -6.19
C ARG A 205 6.03 -6.57 -7.15
N ILE A 206 5.56 -7.74 -7.58
CA ILE A 206 4.47 -7.87 -8.54
C ILE A 206 3.13 -8.23 -7.90
N SER A 207 3.13 -8.73 -6.65
CA SER A 207 1.89 -8.94 -5.90
C SER A 207 2.08 -8.81 -4.39
N MET A 208 0.98 -8.51 -3.68
CA MET A 208 0.89 -8.52 -2.22
C MET A 208 -0.51 -8.95 -1.80
N GLY A 209 -0.63 -10.13 -1.17
CA GLY A 209 -1.92 -10.74 -0.90
C GLY A 209 -2.73 -10.91 -2.19
N PRO A 210 -3.98 -10.42 -2.23
CA PRO A 210 -4.82 -10.53 -3.42
C PRO A 210 -4.49 -9.49 -4.50
N LEU A 211 -3.71 -8.45 -4.16
CA LEU A 211 -3.37 -7.39 -5.10
C LEU A 211 -2.26 -7.82 -6.06
N LYS A 212 -2.47 -7.53 -7.33
CA LYS A 212 -1.46 -7.72 -8.39
C LYS A 212 -1.14 -6.36 -9.01
N LEU A 213 0.11 -6.17 -9.37
CA LEU A 213 0.53 -4.99 -10.12
C LEU A 213 0.03 -5.09 -11.56
N PRO A 214 -0.84 -4.20 -12.03
CA PRO A 214 -1.29 -4.20 -13.42
C PRO A 214 -0.14 -3.88 -14.38
N ASP A 215 -0.09 -4.53 -15.53
CA ASP A 215 0.94 -4.32 -16.55
C ASP A 215 0.88 -2.91 -17.15
N ASP A 216 -0.30 -2.31 -17.20
CA ASP A 216 -0.56 -0.96 -17.72
C ASP A 216 -0.27 0.17 -16.73
N LEU A 217 -0.09 -0.13 -15.45
CA LEU A 217 0.26 0.88 -14.44
C LEU A 217 1.76 1.19 -14.53
N LYS A 218 2.08 2.33 -15.13
CA LYS A 218 3.47 2.75 -15.34
C LYS A 218 4.22 2.95 -14.02
N THR A 219 5.52 2.70 -14.03
CA THR A 219 6.41 2.99 -12.89
C THR A 219 6.35 4.48 -12.53
N GLY A 220 6.27 4.78 -11.22
CA GLY A 220 6.10 6.13 -10.70
C GLY A 220 4.66 6.65 -10.74
N THR A 221 3.68 5.84 -11.15
CA THR A 221 2.27 6.22 -11.15
C THR A 221 1.45 5.39 -10.15
N TYR A 222 0.29 5.93 -9.78
CA TYR A 222 -0.65 5.27 -8.89
C TYR A 222 -2.08 5.39 -9.43
N ARG A 223 -2.96 4.57 -8.90
CA ARG A 223 -4.41 4.68 -9.06
C ARG A 223 -5.14 4.26 -7.80
N ALA A 224 -6.35 4.74 -7.63
CA ALA A 224 -7.23 4.19 -6.60
C ALA A 224 -7.49 2.69 -6.86
N LEU A 225 -7.69 1.93 -5.78
CA LEU A 225 -8.14 0.55 -5.91
C LEU A 225 -9.54 0.51 -6.53
N THR A 226 -9.79 -0.50 -7.34
CA THR A 226 -11.14 -0.84 -7.76
C THR A 226 -11.96 -1.37 -6.58
N GLN A 227 -13.29 -1.34 -6.70
CA GLN A 227 -14.16 -1.91 -5.66
C GLN A 227 -13.84 -3.38 -5.42
N ALA A 228 -13.60 -4.17 -6.47
CA ALA A 228 -13.25 -5.58 -6.35
C ALA A 228 -11.94 -5.80 -5.57
N GLU A 229 -10.91 -4.99 -5.80
CA GLU A 229 -9.64 -5.04 -5.06
C GLU A 229 -9.84 -4.66 -3.59
N THR A 230 -10.65 -3.64 -3.33
CA THR A 230 -11.01 -3.22 -1.98
C THR A 230 -11.76 -4.33 -1.24
N ASP A 231 -12.75 -4.95 -1.88
CA ASP A 231 -13.53 -6.05 -1.30
C ASP A 231 -12.64 -7.25 -0.95
N MET A 232 -11.69 -7.61 -1.81
CA MET A 232 -10.71 -8.66 -1.52
C MET A 232 -9.83 -8.32 -0.29
N LEU A 233 -9.40 -7.06 -0.14
CA LEU A 233 -8.66 -6.63 1.04
C LEU A 233 -9.50 -6.67 2.32
N MET A 234 -10.80 -6.32 2.24
CA MET A 234 -11.70 -6.36 3.38
C MET A 234 -11.96 -7.80 3.87
N GLN A 235 -11.90 -8.80 2.99
CA GLN A 235 -11.96 -10.21 3.40
C GLN A 235 -10.76 -10.58 4.31
N ILE A 236 -9.55 -10.14 3.98
CA ILE A 236 -8.37 -10.35 4.84
C ILE A 236 -8.56 -9.66 6.19
N LYS A 237 -9.04 -8.41 6.20
CA LYS A 237 -9.30 -7.64 7.41
C LYS A 237 -10.33 -8.29 8.33
N SER A 238 -11.34 -8.95 7.76
CA SER A 238 -12.40 -9.64 8.50
C SER A 238 -12.01 -11.06 8.96
N GLY A 239 -10.85 -11.56 8.57
CA GLY A 239 -10.38 -12.91 8.92
C GLY A 239 -11.16 -14.04 8.22
N LYS A 240 -11.83 -13.72 7.11
CA LYS A 240 -12.59 -14.67 6.29
C LYS A 240 -11.77 -15.21 5.14
#